data_7b94e801f880e70068365412ee06389e
#
_entry.id   7b94e801f880e70068365412ee06389e
#
_cell.length_a   1.000
_cell.length_b   1.000
_cell.length_c   1.000
_cell.angle_alpha   90.00
_cell.angle_beta   90.00
_cell.angle_gamma   90.00
#
_symmetry.space_group_name_H-M   'P 1'
#
loop_
_entity.id
_entity.type
_entity.pdbx_description
1 polymer ?
#
loop_
_entity_poly.entity_id
_entity_poly.type
_entity_poly.pdbx_seq_one_letter_code
_entity_poly.pdbx_strand_id
1 'polypeptide(L)'
;MKITFILILFTSLQLLIAQKLSIQEIIQQKADKLESKVIQWRRDFHEHPELANREFRTAAIVAKHLESLGLQVKTGVAVTGVVGILKGGKPGPVVALRADMDALPVAERNDLPFASKIKTNYNGHETEVMHACGHDAHVAILMG
;
A
#
# COMPACT_ATOMS: atom_id res chain seq x y z
N MET A 1 -12.60 -14.41 -58.76
CA MET A 1 -12.44 -15.14 -57.48
C MET A 1 -11.18 -14.79 -56.67
N LYS A 2 -10.07 -14.40 -57.27
CA LYS A 2 -8.80 -14.11 -56.50
C LYS A 2 -8.79 -12.72 -55.79
N ILE A 3 -9.51 -11.73 -56.28
CA ILE A 3 -9.55 -10.36 -55.71
C ILE A 3 -10.38 -10.30 -54.43
N THR A 4 -11.45 -11.08 -54.34
CA THR A 4 -12.35 -11.11 -53.19
C THR A 4 -11.65 -11.71 -51.94
N PHE A 5 -10.75 -12.68 -52.14
CA PHE A 5 -9.96 -13.30 -51.03
C PHE A 5 -8.92 -12.35 -50.42
N ILE A 6 -8.34 -11.48 -51.23
CA ILE A 6 -7.35 -10.49 -50.77
C ILE A 6 -8.03 -9.38 -49.95
N LEU A 7 -9.23 -8.96 -50.33
CA LEU A 7 -9.98 -7.96 -49.57
C LEU A 7 -10.42 -8.45 -48.19
N ILE A 8 -10.81 -9.73 -48.07
CA ILE A 8 -11.19 -10.34 -46.77
C ILE A 8 -9.99 -10.47 -45.86
N LEU A 9 -8.81 -10.79 -46.40
CA LEU A 9 -7.58 -10.86 -45.63
C LEU A 9 -7.10 -9.50 -45.11
N PHE A 10 -7.35 -8.42 -45.87
CA PHE A 10 -6.99 -7.04 -45.46
C PHE A 10 -7.95 -6.49 -44.39
N THR A 11 -9.22 -6.87 -44.40
CA THR A 11 -10.20 -6.44 -43.38
C THR A 11 -10.02 -7.17 -42.07
N SER A 12 -9.57 -8.42 -42.09
CA SER A 12 -9.27 -9.19 -40.87
C SER A 12 -7.98 -8.71 -40.17
N LEU A 13 -7.05 -8.13 -40.90
CA LEU A 13 -5.80 -7.59 -40.32
C LEU A 13 -6.01 -6.23 -39.61
N GLN A 14 -7.05 -5.49 -39.96
CA GLN A 14 -7.37 -4.22 -39.30
C GLN A 14 -8.07 -4.39 -37.93
N LEU A 15 -8.60 -5.57 -37.60
CA LEU A 15 -9.21 -5.88 -36.30
C LEU A 15 -8.21 -6.23 -35.21
N LEU A 16 -6.93 -6.28 -35.54
CA LEU A 16 -5.81 -6.50 -34.61
C LEU A 16 -5.13 -5.19 -34.16
N ILE A 17 -5.81 -4.05 -34.27
CA ILE A 17 -5.35 -2.83 -33.61
C ILE A 17 -5.51 -3.07 -32.10
N ALA A 18 -4.40 -3.37 -31.44
CA ALA A 18 -4.34 -3.51 -30.00
C ALA A 18 -5.03 -2.31 -29.35
N GLN A 19 -6.20 -2.55 -28.76
CA GLN A 19 -6.98 -1.50 -28.12
C GLN A 19 -6.13 -0.96 -26.97
N LYS A 20 -5.67 0.29 -27.12
CA LYS A 20 -4.88 0.94 -26.06
C LYS A 20 -5.77 1.11 -24.85
N LEU A 21 -5.43 0.43 -23.77
CA LEU A 21 -6.16 0.54 -22.52
C LEU A 21 -6.29 2.00 -22.09
N SER A 22 -7.45 2.38 -21.60
CA SER A 22 -7.64 3.66 -20.92
C SER A 22 -6.83 3.73 -19.65
N ILE A 23 -6.56 4.92 -19.17
CA ILE A 23 -5.85 5.09 -17.89
C ILE A 23 -6.61 4.44 -16.72
N GLN A 24 -7.93 4.45 -16.75
CA GLN A 24 -8.80 3.82 -15.76
C GLN A 24 -8.62 2.31 -15.76
N GLU A 25 -8.62 1.67 -16.92
CA GLU A 25 -8.40 0.22 -17.04
C GLU A 25 -7.01 -0.18 -16.57
N ILE A 26 -5.99 0.64 -16.85
CA ILE A 26 -4.62 0.40 -16.35
C ILE A 26 -4.58 0.50 -14.83
N ILE A 27 -5.22 1.52 -14.24
CA ILE A 27 -5.30 1.70 -12.79
C ILE A 27 -6.02 0.49 -12.16
N GLN A 28 -7.19 0.11 -12.69
CA GLN A 28 -7.94 -1.03 -12.18
C GLN A 28 -7.12 -2.32 -12.21
N GLN A 29 -6.51 -2.64 -13.34
CA GLN A 29 -5.67 -3.85 -13.47
C GLN A 29 -4.47 -3.86 -12.51
N LYS A 30 -3.89 -2.69 -12.21
CA LYS A 30 -2.81 -2.60 -11.23
C LYS A 30 -3.33 -2.77 -9.80
N ALA A 31 -4.46 -2.16 -9.48
CA ALA A 31 -5.10 -2.29 -8.17
C ALA A 31 -5.48 -3.74 -7.89
N ASP A 32 -6.12 -4.42 -8.84
CA ASP A 32 -6.50 -5.84 -8.71
C ASP A 32 -5.29 -6.76 -8.45
N LYS A 33 -4.15 -6.46 -9.08
CA LYS A 33 -2.90 -7.22 -8.86
C LYS A 33 -2.30 -6.99 -7.47
N LEU A 34 -2.55 -5.83 -6.86
CA LEU A 34 -2.01 -5.46 -5.55
C LEU A 34 -2.94 -5.84 -4.40
N GLU A 35 -4.22 -6.07 -4.65
CA GLU A 35 -5.23 -6.29 -3.62
C GLU A 35 -4.81 -7.32 -2.57
N SER A 36 -4.42 -8.52 -2.99
CA SER A 36 -4.01 -9.58 -2.07
C SER A 36 -2.80 -9.18 -1.22
N LYS A 37 -1.88 -8.40 -1.78
CA LYS A 37 -0.68 -7.92 -1.07
C LYS A 37 -1.03 -6.83 -0.07
N VAL A 38 -1.90 -5.89 -0.42
CA VAL A 38 -2.41 -4.85 0.47
C VAL A 38 -3.16 -5.48 1.65
N ILE A 39 -3.99 -6.50 1.40
CA ILE A 39 -4.68 -7.25 2.46
C ILE A 39 -3.68 -7.93 3.40
N GLN A 40 -2.60 -8.53 2.87
CA GLN A 40 -1.56 -9.15 3.69
C GLN A 40 -0.85 -8.14 4.58
N TRP A 41 -0.42 -6.99 4.04
CA TRP A 41 0.20 -5.92 4.82
C TRP A 41 -0.73 -5.39 5.90
N ARG A 42 -1.99 -5.11 5.55
CA ARG A 42 -3.00 -4.66 6.51
C ARG A 42 -3.17 -5.64 7.66
N ARG A 43 -3.27 -6.94 7.39
CA ARG A 43 -3.42 -7.98 8.42
C ARG A 43 -2.17 -8.11 9.29
N ASP A 44 -0.98 -8.03 8.68
CA ASP A 44 0.29 -8.05 9.41
C ASP A 44 0.45 -6.86 10.37
N PHE A 45 0.10 -5.66 9.93
CA PHE A 45 0.09 -4.48 10.80
C PHE A 45 -0.97 -4.60 11.91
N HIS A 46 -2.14 -5.12 11.58
CA HIS A 46 -3.22 -5.31 12.53
C HIS A 46 -2.86 -6.29 13.65
N GLU A 47 -2.18 -7.37 13.31
CA GLU A 47 -1.71 -8.39 14.25
C GLU A 47 -0.57 -7.89 15.14
N HIS A 48 0.19 -6.90 14.68
CA HIS A 48 1.37 -6.36 15.36
C HIS A 48 1.29 -4.85 15.57
N PRO A 49 0.26 -4.34 16.24
CA PRO A 49 0.05 -2.91 16.42
C PRO A 49 1.08 -2.30 17.36
N GLU A 50 1.48 -1.07 17.09
CA GLU A 50 2.43 -0.31 17.89
C GLU A 50 1.81 1.06 18.25
N LEU A 51 2.00 1.50 19.50
CA LEU A 51 1.49 2.80 19.95
C LEU A 51 2.27 3.98 19.32
N ALA A 52 1.65 5.16 19.33
CA ALA A 52 2.25 6.40 18.83
C ALA A 52 3.65 6.66 19.38
N ASN A 53 4.58 7.03 18.51
CA ASN A 53 6.02 7.20 18.74
C ASN A 53 6.76 5.91 19.16
N ARG A 54 6.17 4.75 18.95
CA ARG A 54 6.77 3.44 19.19
C ARG A 54 6.62 2.48 18.00
N GLU A 55 6.25 2.99 16.82
CA GLU A 55 5.95 2.26 15.59
C GLU A 55 7.25 1.80 14.87
N PHE A 56 8.22 1.27 15.64
CA PHE A 56 9.54 0.94 15.09
C PHE A 56 9.51 -0.21 14.09
N ARG A 57 8.71 -1.25 14.35
CA ARG A 57 8.53 -2.39 13.43
C ARG A 57 7.81 -1.95 12.16
N THR A 58 6.72 -1.24 12.29
CA THR A 58 5.93 -0.71 11.17
C THR A 58 6.79 0.22 10.31
N ALA A 59 7.51 1.15 10.93
CA ALA A 59 8.43 2.06 10.25
C ALA A 59 9.53 1.31 9.48
N ALA A 60 10.11 0.25 10.04
CA ALA A 60 11.13 -0.55 9.37
C ALA A 60 10.58 -1.29 8.14
N ILE A 61 9.36 -1.82 8.21
CA ILE A 61 8.68 -2.48 7.08
C ILE A 61 8.41 -1.47 5.96
N VAL A 62 7.86 -0.30 6.31
CA VAL A 62 7.57 0.78 5.36
C VAL A 62 8.86 1.27 4.70
N ALA A 63 9.92 1.54 5.47
CA ALA A 63 11.20 1.98 4.95
C ALA A 63 11.77 0.98 3.92
N LYS A 64 11.83 -0.29 4.30
CA LYS A 64 12.31 -1.37 3.42
C LYS A 64 11.50 -1.49 2.14
N HIS A 65 10.17 -1.32 2.23
CA HIS A 65 9.31 -1.35 1.05
C HIS A 65 9.61 -0.18 0.12
N LEU A 66 9.66 1.05 0.63
CA LEU A 66 9.96 2.25 -0.17
C LEU A 66 11.36 2.19 -0.81
N GLU A 67 12.36 1.66 -0.09
CA GLU A 67 13.70 1.41 -0.64
C GLU A 67 13.66 0.41 -1.80
N SER A 68 12.86 -0.67 -1.66
CA SER A 68 12.71 -1.68 -2.71
C SER A 68 12.10 -1.13 -4.01
N LEU A 69 11.34 -0.04 -3.91
CA LEU A 69 10.79 0.70 -5.05
C LEU A 69 11.76 1.75 -5.62
N GLY A 70 12.96 1.87 -5.07
CA GLY A 70 13.98 2.82 -5.52
C GLY A 70 13.79 4.26 -5.05
N LEU A 71 12.94 4.51 -4.05
CA LEU A 71 12.78 5.83 -3.47
C LEU A 71 13.98 6.20 -2.58
N GLN A 72 14.26 7.51 -2.45
CA GLN A 72 15.16 8.01 -1.43
C GLN A 72 14.42 8.01 -0.09
N VAL A 73 14.87 7.18 0.86
CA VAL A 73 14.18 6.99 2.13
C VAL A 73 14.92 7.70 3.27
N LYS A 74 14.15 8.39 4.12
CA LYS A 74 14.61 8.97 5.40
C LYS A 74 13.75 8.41 6.52
N THR A 75 14.37 7.80 7.51
CA THR A 75 13.74 7.27 8.73
C THR A 75 13.96 8.18 9.92
N GLY A 76 13.26 7.91 11.03
CA GLY A 76 13.43 8.66 12.28
C GLY A 76 12.89 10.08 12.23
N VAL A 77 12.00 10.39 11.33
CA VAL A 77 11.37 11.72 11.24
C VAL A 77 10.32 11.83 12.36
N ALA A 78 10.49 12.78 13.27
CA ALA A 78 9.63 12.91 14.45
C ALA A 78 9.48 11.59 15.23
N VAL A 79 10.59 10.90 15.50
CA VAL A 79 10.81 9.62 16.19
C VAL A 79 10.70 8.40 15.27
N THR A 80 9.54 8.04 14.78
CA THR A 80 9.29 6.81 13.99
C THR A 80 8.92 7.07 12.54
N GLY A 81 8.64 8.31 12.16
CA GLY A 81 8.18 8.66 10.82
C GLY A 81 9.17 8.27 9.71
N VAL A 82 8.62 7.85 8.58
CA VAL A 82 9.36 7.48 7.37
C VAL A 82 8.94 8.39 6.22
N VAL A 83 9.90 8.92 5.49
CA VAL A 83 9.67 9.74 4.30
C VAL A 83 10.36 9.10 3.10
N GLY A 84 9.59 8.74 2.09
CA GLY A 84 10.08 8.33 0.78
C GLY A 84 9.95 9.45 -0.25
N ILE A 85 11.01 9.73 -0.98
CA ILE A 85 11.03 10.77 -2.01
C ILE A 85 11.22 10.12 -3.38
N LEU A 86 10.20 10.24 -4.22
CA LEU A 86 10.26 9.90 -5.63
C LEU A 86 10.53 11.15 -6.47
N LYS A 87 11.67 11.22 -7.11
CA LYS A 87 11.97 12.30 -8.05
C LYS A 87 11.28 12.05 -9.38
N GLY A 88 10.37 12.93 -9.76
CA GLY A 88 9.70 12.88 -11.06
C GLY A 88 10.65 13.17 -12.22
N GLY A 89 10.29 12.70 -13.41
CA GLY A 89 11.08 12.91 -14.63
C GLY A 89 10.87 14.27 -15.31
N LYS A 90 9.96 15.12 -14.81
CA LYS A 90 9.63 16.44 -15.37
C LYS A 90 9.45 17.46 -14.26
N PRO A 91 9.73 18.76 -14.51
CA PRO A 91 9.39 19.84 -13.59
C PRO A 91 7.88 19.84 -13.29
N GLY A 92 7.51 20.09 -12.04
CA GLY A 92 6.14 20.14 -11.61
C GLY A 92 6.00 20.43 -10.10
N PRO A 93 4.77 20.55 -9.59
CA PRO A 93 4.54 20.73 -8.16
C PRO A 93 4.95 19.47 -7.38
N VAL A 94 5.27 19.66 -6.11
CA VAL A 94 5.49 18.57 -5.17
C VAL A 94 4.14 18.11 -4.61
N VAL A 95 3.88 16.82 -4.66
CA VAL A 95 2.70 16.19 -4.03
C VAL A 95 3.17 15.32 -2.89
N ALA A 96 2.53 15.43 -1.74
CA ALA A 96 2.77 14.57 -0.59
C ALA A 96 1.53 13.69 -0.30
N LEU A 97 1.77 12.40 -0.08
CA LEU A 97 0.78 11.45 0.42
C LEU A 97 1.16 11.09 1.86
N ARG A 98 0.18 10.87 2.72
CA ARG A 98 0.39 10.55 4.14
C ARG A 98 -0.48 9.39 4.58
N ALA A 99 0.10 8.52 5.41
CA ALA A 99 -0.62 7.54 6.20
C ALA A 99 -0.08 7.56 7.63
N ASP A 100 -0.96 7.55 8.61
CA ASP A 100 -0.61 7.39 10.02
C ASP A 100 -0.33 5.91 10.30
N MET A 101 0.58 5.61 11.26
CA MET A 101 1.05 4.24 11.51
C MET A 101 0.68 3.72 12.89
N ASP A 102 0.25 4.60 13.80
CA ASP A 102 0.03 4.27 15.20
C ASP A 102 -1.27 3.49 15.45
N ALA A 103 -1.22 2.65 16.48
CA ALA A 103 -2.35 1.97 17.07
C ALA A 103 -2.77 2.62 18.39
N LEU A 104 -3.87 2.13 18.98
CA LEU A 104 -4.47 2.68 20.18
C LEU A 104 -4.34 1.72 21.36
N PRO A 105 -4.29 2.23 22.62
CA PRO A 105 -4.26 1.43 23.84
C PRO A 105 -5.67 0.89 24.18
N VAL A 106 -6.20 0.01 23.30
CA VAL A 106 -7.54 -0.56 23.35
C VAL A 106 -7.46 -2.07 23.16
N ALA A 107 -8.29 -2.81 23.89
CA ALA A 107 -8.41 -4.26 23.74
C ALA A 107 -9.16 -4.64 22.47
N GLU A 108 -8.63 -5.56 21.70
CA GLU A 108 -9.36 -6.17 20.59
C GLU A 108 -10.35 -7.22 21.10
N ARG A 109 -11.60 -7.16 20.59
CA ARG A 109 -12.71 -7.99 21.07
C ARG A 109 -13.32 -8.86 19.97
N ASN A 110 -12.49 -9.36 19.05
CA ASN A 110 -12.93 -10.25 17.98
C ASN A 110 -12.00 -11.47 17.90
N ASP A 111 -12.45 -12.52 17.21
CA ASP A 111 -11.74 -13.79 17.04
C ASP A 111 -11.14 -13.94 15.63
N LEU A 112 -10.75 -12.85 15.00
CA LEU A 112 -10.13 -12.90 13.68
C LEU A 112 -8.76 -13.59 13.76
N PRO A 113 -8.36 -14.35 12.72
CA PRO A 113 -7.06 -15.03 12.70
C PRO A 113 -5.85 -14.11 12.89
N PHE A 114 -6.01 -12.81 12.56
CA PHE A 114 -5.01 -11.76 12.66
C PHE A 114 -5.36 -10.73 13.76
N ALA A 115 -6.23 -11.08 14.70
CA ALA A 115 -6.54 -10.22 15.84
C ALA A 115 -5.28 -9.97 16.69
N SER A 116 -5.11 -8.74 17.15
CA SER A 116 -3.99 -8.37 18.01
C SER A 116 -4.06 -9.08 19.37
N LYS A 117 -2.92 -9.58 19.81
CA LYS A 117 -2.70 -10.08 21.18
C LYS A 117 -1.58 -9.31 21.87
N ILE A 118 -1.22 -8.17 21.33
CA ILE A 118 -0.12 -7.34 21.80
C ILE A 118 -0.52 -6.62 23.08
N LYS A 119 0.35 -6.67 24.05
CA LYS A 119 0.29 -5.89 25.30
C LYS A 119 1.55 -5.07 25.46
N THR A 120 1.42 -3.88 26.02
CA THR A 120 2.54 -3.00 26.31
C THR A 120 2.30 -2.17 27.56
N ASN A 121 3.35 -1.57 28.12
CA ASN A 121 3.19 -0.59 29.19
C ASN A 121 2.76 0.75 28.57
N TYR A 122 1.62 1.27 29.01
CA TYR A 122 1.13 2.60 28.65
C TYR A 122 0.70 3.33 29.93
N ASN A 123 1.31 4.50 30.19
CA ASN A 123 1.05 5.31 31.38
C ASN A 123 1.21 4.54 32.71
N GLY A 124 2.20 3.63 32.78
CA GLY A 124 2.50 2.84 33.98
C GLY A 124 1.65 1.57 34.16
N HIS A 125 0.76 1.26 33.24
CA HIS A 125 -0.12 0.09 33.28
C HIS A 125 0.08 -0.82 32.06
N GLU A 126 -0.04 -2.13 32.24
CA GLU A 126 -0.13 -3.07 31.13
C GLU A 126 -1.45 -2.84 30.40
N THR A 127 -1.37 -2.63 29.08
CA THR A 127 -2.51 -2.27 28.24
C THR A 127 -2.46 -3.08 26.95
N GLU A 128 -3.59 -3.58 26.51
CA GLU A 128 -3.75 -4.19 25.18
C GLU A 128 -3.73 -3.11 24.10
N VAL A 129 -3.26 -3.48 22.92
CA VAL A 129 -3.08 -2.55 21.79
C VAL A 129 -3.78 -3.09 20.57
N MET A 130 -4.52 -2.23 19.86
CA MET A 130 -5.26 -2.57 18.65
C MET A 130 -5.25 -1.43 17.65
N HIS A 131 -5.23 -1.74 16.36
CA HIS A 131 -5.55 -0.78 15.31
C HIS A 131 -7.06 -0.50 15.23
N ALA A 132 -7.58 0.32 16.14
CA ALA A 132 -9.00 0.66 16.22
C ALA A 132 -9.39 1.92 15.42
N CYS A 133 -8.42 2.59 14.76
CA CYS A 133 -8.65 3.79 13.93
C CYS A 133 -8.44 3.53 12.42
N GLY A 134 -8.02 2.33 12.03
CA GLY A 134 -7.80 1.96 10.62
C GLY A 134 -6.46 2.41 10.03
N HIS A 135 -5.48 2.83 10.86
CA HIS A 135 -4.16 3.25 10.38
C HIS A 135 -3.39 2.08 9.74
N ASP A 136 -3.63 0.83 10.14
CA ASP A 136 -3.17 -0.39 9.46
C ASP A 136 -3.60 -0.44 7.99
N ALA A 137 -4.86 -0.07 7.71
CA ALA A 137 -5.37 0.03 6.34
C ALA A 137 -4.76 1.22 5.60
N HIS A 138 -4.62 2.40 6.24
CA HIS A 138 -4.02 3.58 5.63
C HIS A 138 -2.59 3.30 5.15
N VAL A 139 -1.75 2.71 6.00
CA VAL A 139 -0.36 2.36 5.64
C VAL A 139 -0.34 1.34 4.51
N ALA A 140 -1.13 0.27 4.62
CA ALA A 140 -1.16 -0.78 3.61
C ALA A 140 -1.61 -0.26 2.24
N ILE A 141 -2.61 0.62 2.20
CA ILE A 141 -3.09 1.26 0.96
C ILE A 141 -2.03 2.19 0.37
N LEU A 142 -1.33 2.97 1.21
CA LEU A 142 -0.28 3.87 0.72
C LEU A 142 0.94 3.10 0.20
N MET A 143 1.21 1.90 0.69
CA MET A 143 2.26 1.02 0.19
C MET A 143 1.92 0.38 -1.16
N GLY A 144 0.65 0.20 -1.49
CA GLY A 144 0.16 -0.33 -2.78
C GLY A 144 0.13 0.70 -3.89
#